data_c8278e498dd7b3e6895352accd7c29e7
#
_entry.id   c8278e498dd7b3e6895352accd7c29e7
#
_cell.length_a   1.000
_cell.length_b   1.000
_cell.length_c   1.000
_cell.angle_alpha   90.00
_cell.angle_beta   90.00
_cell.angle_gamma   90.00
#
_symmetry.space_group_name_H-M   'P 1'
#
loop_
_entity.id
_entity.type
_entity.pdbx_description
1 polymer ?
#
loop_
_entity_poly.entity_id
_entity_poly.type
_entity_poly.pdbx_seq_one_letter_code
_entity_poly.pdbx_strand_id
1 'polypeptide(L)'
;MHNGGERNANTRYTAGLRVLLSALIGLTVLRLAVLIASPLDLFVDEAQYWLWSTRPSFGYYSKPPFIAWLIAFTTALVGDAEWGVRLASPLLHAGTAGFVFLAGRSLYDARTGVAAAVVYLTLPAVSFSSLLISTDVPLLFFWSAALFSLIQARQHGGGWWGGLGLSLGLGLLSKYAMAFFLIGWLWGELSSPRASRRGALVALAIAGSLYAPNLVWNAAHGFISYQHTSENADLAGAHMNAGELLAFMASQIAMVGPGVFLGLMAALISRPLRDEPARWLIGFIAPVLVFYLALALVAGANANWAVSAYVAGSILAARGLMRASWRPAWGMAVGLNVLLGLAIAGAVLCWGEETDRFPLRADPLKRLRGWETLGAEVSQWRQRYPADCVLVTDRATASAMAYYALPRPAPVVKWHPPGPIRDHFDLTADLADVACPAWLLVAPPDRATGMARRFTGSEALGTVGQPQGDRRERRYAIYRLHEFAGYPTRSPSP
;
A
#
# COMPACT_ATOMS: atom_id res chain seq x y z
N MET A 1 -39.58 -37.03 7.39
CA MET A 1 -38.81 -36.05 8.24
C MET A 1 -37.56 -35.45 7.59
N HIS A 2 -37.21 -35.78 6.32
CA HIS A 2 -35.96 -35.29 5.65
C HIS A 2 -36.06 -33.85 5.14
N ASN A 3 -37.24 -33.34 4.82
CA ASN A 3 -37.45 -32.02 4.19
C ASN A 3 -37.25 -30.81 5.13
N GLY A 4 -37.26 -30.95 6.45
CA GLY A 4 -37.13 -29.83 7.40
C GLY A 4 -35.69 -29.41 7.64
N GLY A 5 -34.72 -30.34 7.57
CA GLY A 5 -33.28 -30.07 7.76
C GLY A 5 -32.66 -29.28 6.60
N GLU A 6 -33.01 -29.65 5.37
CA GLU A 6 -32.50 -28.99 4.15
C GLU A 6 -33.06 -27.57 3.99
N ARG A 7 -34.33 -27.35 4.30
CA ARG A 7 -34.94 -26.02 4.30
C ARG A 7 -34.28 -25.10 5.33
N ASN A 8 -33.99 -25.59 6.54
CA ASN A 8 -33.31 -24.83 7.60
C ASN A 8 -31.84 -24.49 7.23
N ALA A 9 -31.14 -25.43 6.60
CA ALA A 9 -29.76 -25.21 6.15
C ALA A 9 -29.71 -24.15 5.02
N ASN A 10 -30.63 -24.24 4.06
CA ASN A 10 -30.73 -23.29 2.94
C ASN A 10 -31.13 -21.87 3.41
N THR A 11 -32.05 -21.78 4.40
CA THR A 11 -32.45 -20.49 4.99
C THR A 11 -31.28 -19.84 5.74
N ARG A 12 -30.48 -20.60 6.49
CA ARG A 12 -29.27 -20.09 7.18
C ARG A 12 -28.17 -19.66 6.20
N TYR A 13 -28.00 -20.39 5.12
CA TYR A 13 -27.05 -20.03 4.06
C TYR A 13 -27.42 -18.73 3.38
N THR A 14 -28.69 -18.58 2.97
CA THR A 14 -29.19 -17.36 2.33
C THR A 14 -29.13 -16.15 3.26
N ALA A 15 -29.41 -16.32 4.55
CA ALA A 15 -29.25 -15.25 5.55
C ALA A 15 -27.77 -14.83 5.70
N GLY A 16 -26.84 -15.77 5.77
CA GLY A 16 -25.41 -15.48 5.84
C GLY A 16 -24.91 -14.73 4.59
N LEU A 17 -25.34 -15.15 3.41
CA LEU A 17 -25.00 -14.48 2.16
C LEU A 17 -25.53 -13.05 2.08
N ARG A 18 -26.75 -12.81 2.57
CA ARG A 18 -27.32 -11.46 2.67
C ARG A 18 -26.48 -10.58 3.59
N VAL A 19 -26.05 -11.07 4.75
CA VAL A 19 -25.16 -10.35 5.66
C VAL A 19 -23.84 -9.97 4.96
N LEU A 20 -23.22 -10.92 4.24
CA LEU A 20 -22.00 -10.65 3.50
C LEU A 20 -22.20 -9.59 2.42
N LEU A 21 -23.23 -9.72 1.59
CA LEU A 21 -23.53 -8.77 0.53
C LEU A 21 -23.85 -7.37 1.08
N SER A 22 -24.63 -7.29 2.18
CA SER A 22 -24.91 -6.02 2.85
C SER A 22 -23.64 -5.37 3.41
N ALA A 23 -22.74 -6.16 4.02
CA ALA A 23 -21.47 -5.66 4.53
C ALA A 23 -20.54 -5.21 3.38
N LEU A 24 -20.41 -6.01 2.31
CA LEU A 24 -19.63 -5.66 1.12
C LEU A 24 -20.12 -4.36 0.50
N ILE A 25 -21.38 -4.27 0.18
CA ILE A 25 -21.97 -3.10 -0.48
C ILE A 25 -21.92 -1.90 0.48
N GLY A 26 -22.43 -2.05 1.70
CA GLY A 26 -22.53 -0.95 2.67
C GLY A 26 -21.19 -0.35 3.04
N LEU A 27 -20.17 -1.18 3.36
CA LEU A 27 -18.84 -0.69 3.70
C LEU A 27 -18.11 -0.12 2.47
N THR A 28 -18.30 -0.70 1.27
CA THR A 28 -17.69 -0.15 0.06
C THR A 28 -18.30 1.20 -0.30
N VAL A 29 -19.63 1.34 -0.26
CA VAL A 29 -20.31 2.62 -0.49
C VAL A 29 -19.92 3.66 0.54
N LEU A 30 -19.86 3.30 1.82
CA LEU A 30 -19.39 4.20 2.88
C LEU A 30 -17.95 4.68 2.61
N ARG A 31 -17.04 3.77 2.26
CA ARG A 31 -15.63 4.10 1.97
C ARG A 31 -15.51 4.99 0.74
N LEU A 32 -16.27 4.73 -0.30
CA LEU A 32 -16.32 5.59 -1.47
C LEU A 32 -16.86 7.00 -1.12
N ALA A 33 -17.91 7.08 -0.31
CA ALA A 33 -18.45 8.36 0.15
C ALA A 33 -17.43 9.14 0.97
N VAL A 34 -16.74 8.48 1.92
CA VAL A 34 -15.66 9.10 2.72
C VAL A 34 -14.50 9.51 1.81
N LEU A 35 -14.14 8.71 0.83
CA LEU A 35 -13.06 8.99 -0.10
C LEU A 35 -13.33 10.24 -0.95
N ILE A 36 -14.55 10.37 -1.47
CA ILE A 36 -15.00 11.53 -2.27
C ILE A 36 -15.10 12.79 -1.42
N ALA A 37 -15.51 12.66 -0.17
CA ALA A 37 -15.67 13.79 0.76
C ALA A 37 -14.38 14.11 1.54
N SER A 38 -13.29 13.34 1.34
CA SER A 38 -12.04 13.51 2.07
C SER A 38 -11.33 14.80 1.66
N PRO A 39 -10.97 15.67 2.61
CA PRO A 39 -10.18 16.88 2.35
C PRO A 39 -8.68 16.62 2.35
N LEU A 40 -8.26 15.35 2.38
CA LEU A 40 -6.84 15.00 2.51
C LEU A 40 -6.15 14.99 1.15
N ASP A 41 -5.07 15.72 1.05
CA ASP A 41 -4.13 15.66 -0.07
C ASP A 41 -3.61 14.24 -0.32
N LEU A 42 -3.03 13.99 -1.49
CA LEU A 42 -2.31 12.75 -1.77
C LEU A 42 -1.09 12.62 -0.87
N PHE A 43 -0.90 11.43 -0.32
CA PHE A 43 0.37 11.08 0.30
C PHE A 43 1.49 11.12 -0.75
N VAL A 44 2.69 11.41 -0.33
CA VAL A 44 3.86 11.53 -1.23
C VAL A 44 4.01 10.35 -2.18
N ASP A 45 3.80 9.13 -1.68
CA ASP A 45 3.87 7.93 -2.50
C ASP A 45 2.72 7.85 -3.51
N GLU A 46 1.50 8.29 -3.14
CA GLU A 46 0.34 8.33 -4.04
C GLU A 46 0.57 9.31 -5.18
N ALA A 47 1.06 10.52 -4.88
CA ALA A 47 1.41 11.53 -5.89
C ALA A 47 2.51 11.02 -6.83
N GLN A 48 3.51 10.29 -6.29
CA GLN A 48 4.54 9.66 -7.10
C GLN A 48 3.98 8.52 -7.98
N TYR A 49 3.08 7.68 -7.46
CA TYR A 49 2.43 6.61 -8.24
C TYR A 49 1.53 7.19 -9.34
N TRP A 50 0.85 8.31 -9.06
CA TRP A 50 0.12 9.04 -10.10
C TRP A 50 1.07 9.61 -11.17
N LEU A 51 2.20 10.20 -10.80
CA LEU A 51 3.20 10.64 -11.79
C LEU A 51 3.69 9.47 -12.65
N TRP A 52 3.93 8.30 -12.06
CA TRP A 52 4.29 7.11 -12.82
C TRP A 52 3.16 6.64 -13.75
N SER A 53 1.91 6.81 -13.36
CA SER A 53 0.76 6.44 -14.18
C SER A 53 0.64 7.27 -15.47
N THR A 54 1.19 8.49 -15.49
CA THR A 54 1.23 9.34 -16.69
C THR A 54 2.26 8.84 -17.74
N ARG A 55 3.21 7.99 -17.34
CA ARG A 55 4.23 7.37 -18.20
C ARG A 55 4.40 5.88 -17.83
N PRO A 56 3.45 5.02 -18.22
CA PRO A 56 3.49 3.61 -17.86
C PRO A 56 4.78 2.93 -18.32
N SER A 57 5.40 2.16 -17.41
CA SER A 57 6.62 1.40 -17.62
C SER A 57 6.47 0.00 -17.03
N PHE A 58 7.44 -0.89 -17.27
CA PHE A 58 7.48 -2.22 -16.67
C PHE A 58 8.21 -2.26 -15.31
N GLY A 59 8.72 -1.13 -14.83
CA GLY A 59 9.34 -0.99 -13.53
C GLY A 59 9.60 0.47 -13.18
N TYR A 60 9.80 0.73 -11.89
CA TYR A 60 10.13 2.06 -11.37
C TYR A 60 11.20 1.92 -10.29
N TYR A 61 11.83 3.02 -9.90
CA TYR A 61 12.90 3.05 -8.93
C TYR A 61 12.68 2.14 -7.70
N SER A 62 11.48 2.19 -7.10
CA SER A 62 11.24 1.55 -5.80
C SER A 62 10.16 0.47 -5.81
N LYS A 63 9.41 0.30 -6.91
CA LYS A 63 8.23 -0.56 -6.95
C LYS A 63 8.05 -1.24 -8.31
N PRO A 64 7.40 -2.42 -8.33
CA PRO A 64 6.87 -3.01 -9.55
C PRO A 64 5.74 -2.13 -10.16
N PRO A 65 5.36 -2.36 -11.43
CA PRO A 65 4.59 -1.40 -12.21
C PRO A 65 3.08 -1.37 -11.95
N PHE A 66 2.49 -2.39 -11.34
CA PHE A 66 1.04 -2.60 -11.33
C PHE A 66 0.28 -1.43 -10.69
N ILE A 67 0.84 -0.80 -9.65
CA ILE A 67 0.22 0.35 -8.99
C ILE A 67 0.02 1.53 -9.96
N ALA A 68 1.01 1.80 -10.81
CA ALA A 68 0.92 2.87 -11.80
C ALA A 68 -0.11 2.54 -12.88
N TRP A 69 -0.14 1.30 -13.38
CA TRP A 69 -1.16 0.87 -14.36
C TRP A 69 -2.56 0.94 -13.80
N LEU A 70 -2.74 0.56 -12.53
CA LEU A 70 -4.03 0.62 -11.83
C LEU A 70 -4.52 2.06 -11.70
N ILE A 71 -3.65 3.00 -11.31
CA ILE A 71 -3.98 4.42 -11.22
C ILE A 71 -4.26 5.00 -12.61
N ALA A 72 -3.46 4.66 -13.63
CA ALA A 72 -3.73 5.06 -15.01
C ALA A 72 -5.13 4.64 -15.48
N PHE A 73 -5.53 3.40 -15.13
CA PHE A 73 -6.87 2.88 -15.46
C PHE A 73 -7.97 3.66 -14.74
N THR A 74 -7.86 3.89 -13.42
CA THR A 74 -8.90 4.60 -12.66
C THR A 74 -9.01 6.06 -13.05
N THR A 75 -7.89 6.76 -13.23
CA THR A 75 -7.89 8.18 -13.61
C THR A 75 -8.36 8.39 -15.07
N ALA A 76 -8.11 7.44 -15.96
CA ALA A 76 -8.71 7.46 -17.30
C ALA A 76 -10.23 7.34 -17.30
N LEU A 77 -10.83 6.69 -16.29
CA LEU A 77 -12.28 6.53 -16.18
C LEU A 77 -12.96 7.72 -15.50
N VAL A 78 -12.36 8.28 -14.44
CA VAL A 78 -13.04 9.23 -13.56
C VAL A 78 -12.28 10.55 -13.35
N GLY A 79 -11.13 10.73 -14.02
CA GLY A 79 -10.29 11.93 -13.89
C GLY A 79 -9.26 11.84 -12.77
N ASP A 80 -8.41 12.86 -12.72
CA ASP A 80 -7.19 12.92 -11.87
C ASP A 80 -7.43 13.52 -10.48
N ALA A 81 -8.68 13.61 -10.00
CA ALA A 81 -8.94 14.01 -8.62
C ALA A 81 -8.37 12.99 -7.62
N GLU A 82 -8.06 13.40 -6.39
CA GLU A 82 -7.47 12.54 -5.35
C GLU A 82 -8.28 11.25 -5.15
N TRP A 83 -9.60 11.37 -5.14
CA TRP A 83 -10.49 10.20 -5.03
C TRP A 83 -10.40 9.29 -6.26
N GLY A 84 -10.14 9.83 -7.47
CA GLY A 84 -9.94 9.05 -8.69
C GLY A 84 -8.65 8.23 -8.64
N VAL A 85 -7.58 8.81 -8.12
CA VAL A 85 -6.30 8.13 -7.86
C VAL A 85 -6.49 6.99 -6.87
N ARG A 86 -7.34 7.16 -5.85
CA ARG A 86 -7.59 6.21 -4.75
C ARG A 86 -8.71 5.20 -5.04
N LEU A 87 -9.51 5.39 -6.09
CA LEU A 87 -10.75 4.66 -6.37
C LEU A 87 -10.60 3.14 -6.32
N ALA A 88 -9.50 2.62 -6.84
CA ALA A 88 -9.26 1.18 -6.85
C ALA A 88 -9.18 0.56 -5.45
N SER A 89 -8.80 1.33 -4.43
CA SER A 89 -8.52 0.80 -3.09
C SER A 89 -9.75 0.15 -2.43
N PRO A 90 -10.88 0.84 -2.21
CA PRO A 90 -12.07 0.22 -1.62
C PRO A 90 -12.63 -0.92 -2.48
N LEU A 91 -12.51 -0.85 -3.81
CA LEU A 91 -13.00 -1.87 -4.72
C LEU A 91 -12.19 -3.16 -4.65
N LEU A 92 -10.86 -3.06 -4.64
CA LEU A 92 -9.99 -4.23 -4.50
C LEU A 92 -10.09 -4.86 -3.12
N HIS A 93 -10.28 -4.08 -2.05
CA HIS A 93 -10.57 -4.64 -0.73
C HIS A 93 -11.90 -5.41 -0.67
N ALA A 94 -12.93 -4.94 -1.38
CA ALA A 94 -14.19 -5.68 -1.53
C ALA A 94 -13.96 -7.01 -2.29
N GLY A 95 -13.20 -6.97 -3.38
CA GLY A 95 -12.81 -8.17 -4.13
C GLY A 95 -11.98 -9.16 -3.29
N THR A 96 -11.03 -8.66 -2.50
CA THR A 96 -10.23 -9.46 -1.54
C THR A 96 -11.15 -10.18 -0.56
N ALA A 97 -12.14 -9.48 0.03
CA ALA A 97 -13.11 -10.11 0.92
C ALA A 97 -13.95 -11.19 0.21
N GLY A 98 -14.27 -10.99 -1.06
CA GLY A 98 -14.90 -12.01 -1.90
C GLY A 98 -14.05 -13.29 -2.02
N PHE A 99 -12.75 -13.15 -2.29
CA PHE A 99 -11.84 -14.30 -2.34
C PHE A 99 -11.61 -14.93 -0.96
N VAL A 100 -11.56 -14.14 0.13
CA VAL A 100 -11.50 -14.66 1.51
C VAL A 100 -12.76 -15.49 1.83
N PHE A 101 -13.96 -15.02 1.42
CA PHE A 101 -15.19 -15.78 1.51
C PHE A 101 -15.07 -17.12 0.79
N LEU A 102 -14.68 -17.10 -0.48
CA LEU A 102 -14.56 -18.28 -1.32
C LEU A 102 -13.53 -19.28 -0.75
N ALA A 103 -12.39 -18.81 -0.29
CA ALA A 103 -11.35 -19.61 0.33
C ALA A 103 -11.84 -20.25 1.65
N GLY A 104 -12.44 -19.46 2.54
CA GLY A 104 -12.98 -19.94 3.81
C GLY A 104 -14.12 -20.95 3.62
N ARG A 105 -15.00 -20.70 2.63
CA ARG A 105 -16.05 -21.65 2.23
C ARG A 105 -15.49 -22.97 1.72
N SER A 106 -14.46 -22.92 0.88
CA SER A 106 -13.87 -24.12 0.27
C SER A 106 -13.08 -24.95 1.26
N LEU A 107 -12.47 -24.33 2.28
CA LEU A 107 -11.68 -25.01 3.30
C LEU A 107 -12.53 -25.56 4.46
N TYR A 108 -13.62 -24.89 4.79
CA TYR A 108 -14.48 -25.24 5.93
C TYR A 108 -15.96 -25.34 5.51
N ASP A 109 -16.63 -24.19 5.54
CA ASP A 109 -18.06 -24.07 5.22
C ASP A 109 -18.45 -22.62 4.89
N ALA A 110 -19.65 -22.43 4.35
CA ALA A 110 -20.16 -21.13 3.97
C ALA A 110 -20.24 -20.13 5.14
N ARG A 111 -20.55 -20.60 6.36
CA ARG A 111 -20.64 -19.78 7.56
C ARG A 111 -19.27 -19.23 7.94
N THR A 112 -18.25 -20.08 7.89
CA THR A 112 -16.85 -19.67 8.12
C THR A 112 -16.39 -18.70 7.05
N GLY A 113 -16.73 -18.95 5.78
CA GLY A 113 -16.41 -18.03 4.68
C GLY A 113 -17.01 -16.63 4.88
N VAL A 114 -18.32 -16.54 5.21
CA VAL A 114 -18.99 -15.28 5.53
C VAL A 114 -18.31 -14.58 6.71
N ALA A 115 -18.09 -15.30 7.80
CA ALA A 115 -17.47 -14.74 9.00
C ALA A 115 -16.06 -14.22 8.74
N ALA A 116 -15.25 -14.91 7.93
CA ALA A 116 -13.90 -14.52 7.55
C ALA A 116 -13.90 -13.28 6.67
N ALA A 117 -14.79 -13.20 5.68
CA ALA A 117 -14.90 -12.04 4.81
C ALA A 117 -15.33 -10.78 5.57
N VAL A 118 -16.28 -10.91 6.50
CA VAL A 118 -16.70 -9.78 7.36
C VAL A 118 -15.58 -9.38 8.30
N VAL A 119 -14.84 -10.33 8.90
CA VAL A 119 -13.64 -10.03 9.69
C VAL A 119 -12.66 -9.23 8.85
N TYR A 120 -12.30 -9.71 7.63
CA TYR A 120 -11.36 -9.01 6.75
C TYR A 120 -11.83 -7.57 6.42
N LEU A 121 -13.09 -7.42 6.01
CA LEU A 121 -13.64 -6.11 5.66
C LEU A 121 -13.59 -5.09 6.80
N THR A 122 -13.71 -5.57 8.04
CA THR A 122 -13.77 -4.71 9.22
C THR A 122 -12.42 -4.49 9.89
N LEU A 123 -11.32 -5.10 9.41
CA LEU A 123 -9.99 -4.83 9.95
C LEU A 123 -9.69 -3.32 9.92
N PRO A 124 -9.20 -2.72 11.01
CA PRO A 124 -8.81 -1.31 11.03
C PRO A 124 -7.82 -0.96 9.93
N ALA A 125 -6.85 -1.86 9.65
CA ALA A 125 -5.91 -1.70 8.54
C ALA A 125 -6.61 -1.62 7.18
N VAL A 126 -7.64 -2.44 6.94
CA VAL A 126 -8.43 -2.41 5.69
C VAL A 126 -9.28 -1.15 5.61
N SER A 127 -9.84 -0.69 6.74
CA SER A 127 -10.60 0.56 6.79
C SER A 127 -9.72 1.76 6.45
N PHE A 128 -8.52 1.85 7.02
CA PHE A 128 -7.55 2.89 6.70
C PHE A 128 -7.01 2.78 5.26
N SER A 129 -6.57 1.60 4.85
CA SER A 129 -6.02 1.33 3.52
C SER A 129 -7.04 1.56 2.40
N SER A 130 -8.35 1.49 2.69
CA SER A 130 -9.40 1.80 1.72
C SER A 130 -9.51 3.29 1.39
N LEU A 131 -8.88 4.17 2.18
CA LEU A 131 -8.88 5.64 1.99
C LEU A 131 -7.60 6.16 1.35
N LEU A 132 -6.65 5.27 1.08
CA LEU A 132 -5.37 5.57 0.43
C LEU A 132 -5.09 4.52 -0.64
N ILE A 133 -4.23 4.84 -1.61
CA ILE A 133 -3.77 3.83 -2.58
C ILE A 133 -2.31 3.46 -2.33
N SER A 134 -2.05 2.17 -2.17
CA SER A 134 -0.71 1.64 -1.98
C SER A 134 -0.52 0.32 -2.71
N THR A 135 0.73 -0.12 -2.85
CA THR A 135 1.04 -1.43 -3.44
C THR A 135 0.50 -2.62 -2.64
N ASP A 136 0.13 -2.40 -1.37
CA ASP A 136 -0.49 -3.44 -0.54
C ASP A 136 -1.90 -3.80 -1.00
N VAL A 137 -2.64 -2.82 -1.53
CA VAL A 137 -4.02 -3.02 -1.99
C VAL A 137 -4.11 -4.07 -3.11
N PRO A 138 -3.44 -3.92 -4.24
CA PRO A 138 -3.45 -4.96 -5.29
C PRO A 138 -2.71 -6.23 -4.86
N LEU A 139 -1.67 -6.15 -4.00
CA LEU A 139 -1.04 -7.33 -3.42
C LEU A 139 -2.06 -8.21 -2.69
N LEU A 140 -2.86 -7.65 -1.78
CA LEU A 140 -3.85 -8.39 -1.00
C LEU A 140 -4.93 -9.02 -1.89
N PHE A 141 -5.34 -8.30 -2.92
CA PHE A 141 -6.30 -8.82 -3.90
C PHE A 141 -5.74 -10.05 -4.61
N PHE A 142 -4.53 -9.95 -5.20
CA PHE A 142 -3.93 -11.07 -5.90
C PHE A 142 -3.46 -12.17 -4.96
N TRP A 143 -3.05 -11.85 -3.74
CA TRP A 143 -2.75 -12.85 -2.72
C TRP A 143 -3.98 -13.69 -2.38
N SER A 144 -5.13 -13.06 -2.17
CA SER A 144 -6.37 -13.77 -1.87
C SER A 144 -6.89 -14.58 -3.06
N ALA A 145 -6.77 -14.03 -4.28
CA ALA A 145 -7.10 -14.73 -5.52
C ALA A 145 -6.19 -15.95 -5.74
N ALA A 146 -4.87 -15.80 -5.47
CA ALA A 146 -3.91 -16.90 -5.53
C ALA A 146 -4.22 -18.00 -4.50
N LEU A 147 -4.55 -17.60 -3.25
CA LEU A 147 -4.94 -18.53 -2.20
C LEU A 147 -6.17 -19.33 -2.60
N PHE A 148 -7.22 -18.67 -3.08
CA PHE A 148 -8.42 -19.34 -3.56
C PHE A 148 -8.13 -20.24 -4.77
N SER A 149 -7.40 -19.73 -5.78
CA SER A 149 -7.03 -20.51 -6.97
C SER A 149 -6.21 -21.76 -6.61
N LEU A 150 -5.28 -21.66 -5.67
CA LEU A 150 -4.49 -22.79 -5.19
C LEU A 150 -5.37 -23.85 -4.49
N ILE A 151 -6.33 -23.42 -3.65
CA ILE A 151 -7.31 -24.32 -3.03
C ILE A 151 -8.08 -25.08 -4.11
N GLN A 152 -8.61 -24.39 -5.10
CA GLN A 152 -9.38 -24.98 -6.19
C GLN A 152 -8.52 -25.88 -7.09
N ALA A 153 -7.28 -25.47 -7.38
CA ALA A 153 -6.34 -26.25 -8.16
C ALA A 153 -5.98 -27.59 -7.50
N ARG A 154 -5.87 -27.60 -6.15
CA ARG A 154 -5.62 -28.82 -5.39
C ARG A 154 -6.85 -29.74 -5.30
N GLN A 155 -8.05 -29.18 -5.32
CA GLN A 155 -9.31 -29.92 -5.25
C GLN A 155 -9.78 -30.43 -6.62
N HIS A 156 -9.66 -29.62 -7.65
CA HIS A 156 -10.29 -29.84 -8.95
C HIS A 156 -9.30 -29.86 -10.13
N GLY A 157 -8.08 -29.33 -9.94
CA GLY A 157 -7.09 -29.24 -11.04
C GLY A 157 -7.50 -28.26 -12.14
N GLY A 158 -7.17 -28.60 -13.39
CA GLY A 158 -7.62 -27.89 -14.58
C GLY A 158 -7.14 -26.43 -14.65
N GLY A 159 -8.01 -25.53 -15.15
CA GLY A 159 -7.72 -24.11 -15.35
C GLY A 159 -7.37 -23.31 -14.09
N TRP A 160 -7.62 -23.84 -12.91
CA TRP A 160 -7.27 -23.19 -11.65
C TRP A 160 -5.77 -22.99 -11.45
N TRP A 161 -4.92 -23.84 -12.08
CA TRP A 161 -3.48 -23.62 -12.12
C TRP A 161 -3.11 -22.37 -12.94
N GLY A 162 -3.86 -22.10 -14.01
CA GLY A 162 -3.75 -20.85 -14.76
C GLY A 162 -4.15 -19.62 -13.93
N GLY A 163 -5.27 -19.73 -13.18
CA GLY A 163 -5.73 -18.69 -12.24
C GLY A 163 -4.70 -18.41 -11.13
N LEU A 164 -4.04 -19.44 -10.61
CA LEU A 164 -2.95 -19.31 -9.65
C LEU A 164 -1.76 -18.58 -10.28
N GLY A 165 -1.32 -18.99 -11.49
CA GLY A 165 -0.20 -18.35 -12.19
C GLY A 165 -0.46 -16.88 -12.50
N LEU A 166 -1.65 -16.56 -13.00
CA LEU A 166 -2.09 -15.18 -13.23
C LEU A 166 -2.04 -14.34 -11.96
N SER A 167 -2.60 -14.85 -10.86
CA SER A 167 -2.63 -14.15 -9.58
C SER A 167 -1.23 -13.95 -8.99
N LEU A 168 -0.35 -14.97 -9.10
CA LEU A 168 1.05 -14.86 -8.67
C LEU A 168 1.81 -13.82 -9.47
N GLY A 169 1.70 -13.84 -10.81
CA GLY A 169 2.39 -12.91 -11.69
C GLY A 169 1.96 -11.46 -11.46
N LEU A 170 0.65 -11.20 -11.43
CA LEU A 170 0.11 -9.87 -11.15
C LEU A 170 0.39 -9.41 -9.70
N GLY A 171 0.42 -10.34 -8.76
CA GLY A 171 0.82 -10.08 -7.39
C GLY A 171 2.30 -9.65 -7.28
N LEU A 172 3.22 -10.32 -7.98
CA LEU A 172 4.63 -9.93 -8.08
C LEU A 172 4.80 -8.56 -8.74
N LEU A 173 4.01 -8.28 -9.79
CA LEU A 173 3.97 -6.96 -10.42
C LEU A 173 3.34 -5.88 -9.52
N SER A 174 2.62 -6.25 -8.46
CA SER A 174 2.07 -5.33 -7.46
C SER A 174 3.08 -5.03 -6.34
N LYS A 175 3.68 -6.06 -5.76
CA LYS A 175 4.68 -5.93 -4.69
C LYS A 175 5.54 -7.20 -4.59
N TYR A 176 6.85 -7.04 -4.46
CA TYR A 176 7.79 -8.18 -4.36
C TYR A 176 7.48 -9.11 -3.16
N ALA A 177 6.80 -8.62 -2.13
CA ALA A 177 6.34 -9.42 -0.99
C ALA A 177 5.41 -10.59 -1.41
N MET A 178 4.85 -10.59 -2.62
CA MET A 178 4.13 -11.75 -3.16
C MET A 178 4.99 -13.01 -3.20
N ALA A 179 6.31 -12.90 -3.23
CA ALA A 179 7.22 -14.06 -3.17
C ALA A 179 7.04 -14.90 -1.90
N PHE A 180 6.62 -14.31 -0.76
CA PHE A 180 6.29 -15.07 0.45
C PHE A 180 5.15 -16.07 0.24
N PHE A 181 4.27 -15.84 -0.75
CA PHE A 181 3.22 -16.81 -1.09
C PHE A 181 3.80 -18.17 -1.49
N LEU A 182 4.94 -18.19 -2.19
CA LEU A 182 5.60 -19.43 -2.60
C LEU A 182 6.08 -20.25 -1.40
N ILE A 183 6.49 -19.60 -0.31
CA ILE A 183 6.88 -20.27 0.94
C ILE A 183 5.64 -20.94 1.57
N GLY A 184 4.50 -20.22 1.61
CA GLY A 184 3.24 -20.75 2.08
C GLY A 184 2.74 -21.94 1.23
N TRP A 185 2.88 -21.84 -0.09
CA TRP A 185 2.54 -22.93 -1.01
C TRP A 185 3.43 -24.15 -0.76
N LEU A 186 4.75 -23.96 -0.69
CA LEU A 186 5.70 -25.04 -0.40
C LEU A 186 5.37 -25.73 0.94
N TRP A 187 5.12 -24.94 2.00
CA TRP A 187 4.68 -25.49 3.30
C TRP A 187 3.42 -26.34 3.16
N GLY A 188 2.45 -25.86 2.40
CA GLY A 188 1.21 -26.59 2.13
C GLY A 188 1.45 -27.93 1.43
N GLU A 189 2.35 -27.99 0.46
CA GLU A 189 2.69 -29.22 -0.27
C GLU A 189 3.49 -30.21 0.59
N LEU A 190 4.42 -29.73 1.42
CA LEU A 190 5.16 -30.56 2.37
C LEU A 190 4.24 -31.15 3.45
N SER A 191 3.21 -30.39 3.87
CA SER A 191 2.27 -30.79 4.93
C SER A 191 1.18 -31.76 4.44
N SER A 192 0.79 -31.66 3.17
CA SER A 192 -0.29 -32.45 2.55
C SER A 192 -0.10 -32.44 1.03
N PRO A 193 0.74 -33.33 0.47
CA PRO A 193 1.06 -33.35 -0.95
C PRO A 193 -0.18 -33.66 -1.80
N ARG A 194 -0.65 -32.70 -2.59
CA ARG A 194 -1.82 -32.84 -3.49
C ARG A 194 -1.63 -32.12 -4.83
N ALA A 195 -0.58 -31.30 -4.98
CA ALA A 195 -0.40 -30.54 -6.19
C ALA A 195 0.03 -31.44 -7.36
N SER A 196 -0.56 -31.20 -8.51
CA SER A 196 -0.07 -31.73 -9.77
C SER A 196 1.25 -31.03 -10.13
N ARG A 197 2.34 -31.79 -10.33
CA ARG A 197 3.62 -31.23 -10.78
C ARG A 197 3.47 -30.45 -12.08
N ARG A 198 2.67 -30.97 -13.04
CA ARG A 198 2.38 -30.30 -14.30
C ARG A 198 1.60 -29.01 -14.07
N GLY A 199 0.59 -29.03 -13.21
CA GLY A 199 -0.19 -27.85 -12.85
C GLY A 199 0.68 -26.79 -12.18
N ALA A 200 1.55 -27.18 -11.25
CA ALA A 200 2.49 -26.27 -10.60
C ALA A 200 3.44 -25.61 -11.62
N LEU A 201 3.98 -26.37 -12.57
CA LEU A 201 4.82 -25.83 -13.63
C LEU A 201 4.07 -24.84 -14.53
N VAL A 202 2.81 -25.12 -14.88
CA VAL A 202 1.95 -24.19 -15.64
C VAL A 202 1.76 -22.88 -14.86
N ALA A 203 1.44 -22.95 -13.56
CA ALA A 203 1.27 -21.76 -12.74
C ALA A 203 2.55 -20.93 -12.66
N LEU A 204 3.69 -21.58 -12.42
CA LEU A 204 4.99 -20.90 -12.36
C LEU A 204 5.41 -20.32 -13.72
N ALA A 205 5.14 -21.02 -14.83
CA ALA A 205 5.43 -20.53 -16.16
C ALA A 205 4.61 -19.28 -16.51
N ILE A 206 3.30 -19.27 -16.19
CA ILE A 206 2.44 -18.10 -16.39
C ILE A 206 2.91 -16.94 -15.50
N ALA A 207 3.18 -17.19 -14.22
CA ALA A 207 3.66 -16.15 -13.30
C ALA A 207 5.00 -15.57 -13.76
N GLY A 208 5.94 -16.43 -14.16
CA GLY A 208 7.25 -16.03 -14.70
C GLY A 208 7.15 -15.22 -15.99
N SER A 209 6.29 -15.63 -16.92
CA SER A 209 6.07 -14.90 -18.17
C SER A 209 5.49 -13.51 -17.94
N LEU A 210 4.54 -13.36 -17.01
CA LEU A 210 3.97 -12.06 -16.64
C LEU A 210 5.00 -11.16 -15.94
N TYR A 211 5.85 -11.75 -15.12
CA TYR A 211 6.86 -11.02 -14.36
C TYR A 211 8.12 -10.68 -15.16
N ALA A 212 8.41 -11.44 -16.23
CA ALA A 212 9.61 -11.31 -17.04
C ALA A 212 9.86 -9.87 -17.55
N PRO A 213 8.87 -9.09 -18.05
CA PRO A 213 9.11 -7.71 -18.47
C PRO A 213 9.64 -6.82 -17.34
N ASN A 214 9.19 -7.01 -16.08
CA ASN A 214 9.73 -6.27 -14.95
C ASN A 214 11.17 -6.71 -14.62
N LEU A 215 11.47 -7.99 -14.74
CA LEU A 215 12.83 -8.48 -14.54
C LEU A 215 13.79 -7.93 -15.59
N VAL A 216 13.39 -7.89 -16.87
CA VAL A 216 14.16 -7.29 -17.96
C VAL A 216 14.37 -5.80 -17.71
N TRP A 217 13.32 -5.07 -17.29
CA TRP A 217 13.44 -3.65 -16.93
C TRP A 217 14.45 -3.45 -15.79
N ASN A 218 14.37 -4.25 -14.74
CA ASN A 218 15.32 -4.17 -13.60
C ASN A 218 16.77 -4.48 -14.05
N ALA A 219 16.96 -5.48 -14.90
CA ALA A 219 18.29 -5.81 -15.43
C ALA A 219 18.88 -4.64 -16.24
N ALA A 220 18.06 -3.96 -17.06
CA ALA A 220 18.48 -2.78 -17.81
C ALA A 220 18.79 -1.55 -16.93
N HIS A 221 18.26 -1.52 -15.70
CA HIS A 221 18.46 -0.42 -14.73
C HIS A 221 19.30 -0.84 -13.52
N GLY A 222 20.20 -1.82 -13.66
CA GLY A 222 21.12 -2.23 -12.59
C GLY A 222 20.43 -2.85 -11.37
N PHE A 223 19.23 -3.42 -11.52
CA PHE A 223 18.43 -3.99 -10.42
C PHE A 223 18.07 -2.99 -9.31
N ILE A 224 17.92 -1.72 -9.66
CA ILE A 224 17.75 -0.62 -8.72
C ILE A 224 16.54 -0.79 -7.78
N SER A 225 15.42 -1.38 -8.27
CA SER A 225 14.23 -1.61 -7.43
C SER A 225 14.49 -2.67 -6.35
N TYR A 226 15.31 -3.67 -6.63
CA TYR A 226 15.69 -4.69 -5.64
C TYR A 226 16.71 -4.14 -4.65
N GLN A 227 17.68 -3.34 -5.12
CA GLN A 227 18.64 -2.65 -4.24
C GLN A 227 17.90 -1.76 -3.25
N HIS A 228 17.00 -0.91 -3.72
CA HIS A 228 16.15 -0.08 -2.85
C HIS A 228 15.31 -0.91 -1.87
N THR A 229 14.79 -2.06 -2.30
CA THR A 229 14.03 -2.95 -1.41
C THR A 229 14.91 -3.56 -0.32
N SER A 230 16.16 -3.91 -0.63
CA SER A 230 17.13 -4.42 0.36
C SER A 230 17.62 -3.32 1.30
N GLU A 231 17.84 -2.11 0.80
CA GLU A 231 18.22 -0.94 1.61
C GLU A 231 17.14 -0.57 2.62
N ASN A 232 15.86 -0.68 2.26
CA ASN A 232 14.75 -0.46 3.19
C ASN A 232 14.71 -1.46 4.36
N ALA A 233 15.35 -2.61 4.23
CA ALA A 233 15.53 -3.55 5.33
C ALA A 233 16.63 -3.14 6.33
N ASP A 234 17.46 -2.14 5.96
CA ASP A 234 18.54 -1.53 6.77
C ASP A 234 19.38 -2.52 7.59
N LEU A 235 19.74 -3.64 6.97
CA LEU A 235 20.51 -4.70 7.65
C LEU A 235 21.96 -4.29 7.94
N ALA A 236 22.47 -3.23 7.29
CA ALA A 236 23.83 -2.72 7.55
C ALA A 236 23.93 -2.03 8.92
N GLY A 237 22.85 -1.43 9.42
CA GLY A 237 22.73 -0.85 10.75
C GLY A 237 22.10 -1.78 11.78
N ALA A 238 22.01 -3.09 11.49
CA ALA A 238 21.28 -4.05 12.31
C ALA A 238 21.83 -4.13 13.74
N HIS A 239 20.98 -3.90 14.72
CA HIS A 239 21.25 -4.09 16.14
C HIS A 239 19.96 -4.54 16.84
N MET A 240 20.10 -5.40 17.86
CA MET A 240 18.92 -5.88 18.59
C MET A 240 18.20 -4.74 19.31
N ASN A 241 16.96 -4.50 18.96
CA ASN A 241 16.10 -3.47 19.54
C ASN A 241 14.75 -4.05 19.95
N ALA A 242 14.62 -4.39 21.22
CA ALA A 242 13.35 -4.92 21.77
C ALA A 242 12.21 -3.89 21.70
N GLY A 243 12.51 -2.59 21.71
CA GLY A 243 11.51 -1.52 21.58
C GLY A 243 10.84 -1.53 20.23
N GLU A 244 11.60 -1.67 19.13
CA GLU A 244 11.07 -1.79 17.77
C GLU A 244 10.23 -3.07 17.60
N LEU A 245 10.68 -4.20 18.17
CA LEU A 245 9.90 -5.44 18.16
C LEU A 245 8.56 -5.25 18.88
N LEU A 246 8.56 -4.66 20.08
CA LEU A 246 7.31 -4.42 20.83
C LEU A 246 6.39 -3.42 20.10
N ALA A 247 6.94 -2.36 19.50
CA ALA A 247 6.19 -1.42 18.70
C ALA A 247 5.56 -2.10 17.48
N PHE A 248 6.30 -2.96 16.79
CA PHE A 248 5.78 -3.75 15.68
C PHE A 248 4.66 -4.70 16.12
N MET A 249 4.84 -5.43 17.23
CA MET A 249 3.80 -6.32 17.78
C MET A 249 2.53 -5.55 18.15
N ALA A 250 2.67 -4.42 18.84
CA ALA A 250 1.54 -3.55 19.17
C ALA A 250 0.82 -3.03 17.92
N SER A 251 1.58 -2.67 16.88
CA SER A 251 1.02 -2.25 15.60
C SER A 251 0.22 -3.36 14.91
N GLN A 252 0.63 -4.63 15.02
CA GLN A 252 -0.13 -5.76 14.47
C GLN A 252 -1.50 -5.91 15.17
N ILE A 253 -1.56 -5.73 16.50
CA ILE A 253 -2.82 -5.73 17.24
C ILE A 253 -3.73 -4.59 16.77
N ALA A 254 -3.16 -3.39 16.58
CA ALA A 254 -3.91 -2.23 16.08
C ALA A 254 -4.42 -2.45 14.65
N MET A 255 -3.63 -3.09 13.77
CA MET A 255 -3.99 -3.34 12.38
C MET A 255 -5.16 -4.32 12.22
N VAL A 256 -5.22 -5.36 13.04
CA VAL A 256 -6.29 -6.38 12.94
C VAL A 256 -7.45 -6.14 13.91
N GLY A 257 -7.23 -5.30 14.92
CA GLY A 257 -8.13 -5.08 16.04
C GLY A 257 -7.97 -6.15 17.13
N PRO A 258 -8.06 -5.76 18.42
CA PRO A 258 -7.72 -6.63 19.55
C PRO A 258 -8.60 -7.89 19.62
N GLY A 259 -9.89 -7.79 19.31
CA GLY A 259 -10.79 -8.94 19.32
C GLY A 259 -10.45 -9.97 18.24
N VAL A 260 -10.13 -9.53 17.03
CA VAL A 260 -9.72 -10.39 15.92
C VAL A 260 -8.34 -10.99 16.19
N PHE A 261 -7.42 -10.23 16.78
CA PHE A 261 -6.12 -10.72 17.20
C PHE A 261 -6.26 -11.87 18.23
N LEU A 262 -7.10 -11.71 19.25
CA LEU A 262 -7.39 -12.75 20.23
C LEU A 262 -8.03 -13.99 19.59
N GLY A 263 -8.92 -13.80 18.62
CA GLY A 263 -9.51 -14.89 17.85
C GLY A 263 -8.46 -15.67 17.04
N LEU A 264 -7.50 -14.98 16.44
CA LEU A 264 -6.38 -15.61 15.74
C LEU A 264 -5.49 -16.39 16.71
N MET A 265 -5.13 -15.79 17.85
CA MET A 265 -4.33 -16.47 18.87
C MET A 265 -5.05 -17.70 19.42
N ALA A 266 -6.35 -17.60 19.70
CA ALA A 266 -7.16 -18.75 20.15
C ALA A 266 -7.16 -19.88 19.10
N ALA A 267 -7.23 -19.55 17.80
CA ALA A 267 -7.14 -20.54 16.73
C ALA A 267 -5.76 -21.20 16.68
N LEU A 268 -4.69 -20.45 16.86
CA LEU A 268 -3.31 -20.93 16.85
C LEU A 268 -2.96 -21.80 18.08
N ILE A 269 -3.56 -21.55 19.23
CA ILE A 269 -3.33 -22.32 20.47
C ILE A 269 -4.18 -23.61 20.49
N SER A 270 -5.36 -23.63 19.87
CA SER A 270 -6.34 -24.73 19.91
C SER A 270 -5.96 -25.98 19.09
N ARG A 271 -4.68 -26.35 19.06
CA ARG A 271 -4.12 -27.48 18.32
C ARG A 271 -4.37 -27.44 16.81
N PRO A 272 -4.00 -26.34 16.14
CA PRO A 272 -4.27 -26.14 14.72
C PRO A 272 -3.59 -27.21 13.83
N LEU A 273 -2.51 -27.83 14.30
CA LEU A 273 -1.79 -28.85 13.56
C LEU A 273 -2.59 -30.15 13.36
N ARG A 274 -3.71 -30.37 14.13
CA ARG A 274 -4.65 -31.47 13.93
C ARG A 274 -5.75 -31.17 12.92
N ASP A 275 -6.00 -29.89 12.65
CA ASP A 275 -6.97 -29.43 11.65
C ASP A 275 -6.17 -29.17 10.35
N GLU A 276 -6.35 -30.01 9.32
CA GLU A 276 -5.59 -29.93 8.08
C GLU A 276 -5.71 -28.54 7.41
N PRO A 277 -6.91 -27.92 7.25
CA PRO A 277 -7.04 -26.58 6.73
C PRO A 277 -6.31 -25.53 7.55
N ALA A 278 -6.36 -25.61 8.89
CA ALA A 278 -5.66 -24.67 9.75
C ALA A 278 -4.14 -24.77 9.60
N ARG A 279 -3.61 -26.01 9.61
CA ARG A 279 -2.17 -26.27 9.41
C ARG A 279 -1.69 -25.71 8.07
N TRP A 280 -2.50 -25.84 7.04
CA TRP A 280 -2.19 -25.33 5.71
C TRP A 280 -2.21 -23.80 5.67
N LEU A 281 -3.23 -23.13 6.26
CA LEU A 281 -3.31 -21.67 6.36
C LEU A 281 -2.16 -21.06 7.16
N ILE A 282 -1.64 -21.75 8.18
CA ILE A 282 -0.46 -21.32 8.96
C ILE A 282 0.75 -21.10 8.03
N GLY A 283 0.90 -21.88 6.96
CA GLY A 283 1.96 -21.69 5.99
C GLY A 283 1.94 -20.32 5.29
N PHE A 284 0.78 -19.68 5.18
CA PHE A 284 0.63 -18.33 4.62
C PHE A 284 0.66 -17.22 5.68
N ILE A 285 0.70 -17.55 6.95
CA ILE A 285 0.74 -16.61 8.08
C ILE A 285 2.13 -16.59 8.70
N ALA A 286 2.62 -17.75 9.13
CA ALA A 286 3.81 -17.85 9.96
C ALA A 286 5.10 -17.34 9.27
N PRO A 287 5.42 -17.70 8.01
CA PRO A 287 6.63 -17.22 7.37
C PRO A 287 6.67 -15.67 7.26
N VAL A 288 5.53 -15.06 6.95
CA VAL A 288 5.42 -13.60 6.84
C VAL A 288 5.63 -12.95 8.21
N LEU A 289 4.88 -13.40 9.24
CA LEU A 289 4.99 -12.82 10.58
C LEU A 289 6.36 -13.05 11.20
N VAL A 290 6.92 -14.27 11.09
CA VAL A 290 8.24 -14.59 11.65
C VAL A 290 9.33 -13.75 11.00
N PHE A 291 9.29 -13.59 9.67
CA PHE A 291 10.28 -12.77 8.96
C PHE A 291 10.22 -11.31 9.43
N TYR A 292 9.03 -10.70 9.48
CA TYR A 292 8.94 -9.29 9.87
C TYR A 292 9.10 -9.05 11.38
N LEU A 293 8.79 -10.03 12.23
CA LEU A 293 9.15 -9.97 13.65
C LEU A 293 10.67 -10.02 13.85
N ALA A 294 11.36 -10.89 13.11
CA ALA A 294 12.81 -10.94 13.13
C ALA A 294 13.44 -9.64 12.60
N LEU A 295 12.90 -9.11 11.50
CA LEU A 295 13.36 -7.85 10.95
C LEU A 295 13.10 -6.68 11.92
N ALA A 296 11.92 -6.63 12.55
CA ALA A 296 11.58 -5.61 13.55
C ALA A 296 12.54 -5.64 14.74
N LEU A 297 13.02 -6.83 15.14
CA LEU A 297 13.98 -6.97 16.23
C LEU A 297 15.36 -6.39 15.88
N VAL A 298 15.79 -6.46 14.61
CA VAL A 298 17.17 -6.12 14.22
C VAL A 298 17.32 -4.83 13.42
N ALA A 299 16.27 -4.35 12.75
CA ALA A 299 16.33 -3.20 11.85
C ALA A 299 15.07 -2.32 11.85
N GLY A 300 14.04 -2.71 12.62
CA GLY A 300 12.72 -2.10 12.53
C GLY A 300 11.92 -2.62 11.34
N ALA A 301 10.59 -2.56 11.43
CA ALA A 301 9.68 -2.94 10.35
C ALA A 301 8.42 -2.08 10.36
N ASN A 302 7.95 -1.69 9.17
CA ASN A 302 6.69 -0.97 9.07
C ASN A 302 5.50 -1.93 9.31
N ALA A 303 4.48 -1.44 10.01
CA ALA A 303 3.30 -2.22 10.40
C ALA A 303 2.65 -2.97 9.22
N ASN A 304 2.53 -2.32 8.06
CA ASN A 304 1.86 -2.87 6.87
C ASN A 304 2.66 -3.95 6.12
N TRP A 305 3.92 -4.17 6.47
CA TRP A 305 4.72 -5.16 5.73
C TRP A 305 4.22 -6.59 5.92
N ALA A 306 3.64 -6.90 7.08
CA ALA A 306 3.08 -8.23 7.36
C ALA A 306 1.60 -8.40 6.95
N VAL A 307 0.99 -7.42 6.29
CA VAL A 307 -0.47 -7.39 6.04
C VAL A 307 -0.99 -8.60 5.25
N SER A 308 -0.19 -9.20 4.37
CA SER A 308 -0.57 -10.37 3.57
C SER A 308 -0.87 -11.61 4.43
N ALA A 309 -0.28 -11.72 5.63
CA ALA A 309 -0.58 -12.77 6.58
C ALA A 309 -2.06 -12.77 7.01
N TYR A 310 -2.69 -11.60 7.01
CA TYR A 310 -4.05 -11.46 7.51
C TYR A 310 -5.15 -11.85 6.50
N VAL A 311 -4.82 -12.15 5.25
CA VAL A 311 -5.73 -12.80 4.31
C VAL A 311 -6.10 -14.20 4.84
N ALA A 312 -5.10 -15.05 5.07
CA ALA A 312 -5.30 -16.34 5.70
C ALA A 312 -5.66 -16.22 7.20
N GLY A 313 -5.09 -15.22 7.88
CA GLY A 313 -5.35 -14.88 9.27
C GLY A 313 -6.80 -14.56 9.56
N SER A 314 -7.52 -13.90 8.66
CA SER A 314 -8.96 -13.61 8.81
C SER A 314 -9.81 -14.88 8.82
N ILE A 315 -9.42 -15.90 8.04
CA ILE A 315 -10.12 -17.20 8.03
C ILE A 315 -9.91 -17.92 9.36
N LEU A 316 -8.68 -17.97 9.85
CA LEU A 316 -8.38 -18.61 11.15
C LEU A 316 -8.96 -17.83 12.33
N ALA A 317 -8.90 -16.50 12.32
CA ALA A 317 -9.48 -15.67 13.37
C ALA A 317 -11.00 -15.85 13.45
N ALA A 318 -11.69 -15.84 12.32
CA ALA A 318 -13.13 -16.12 12.27
C ALA A 318 -13.43 -17.51 12.86
N ARG A 319 -12.63 -18.53 12.52
CA ARG A 319 -12.78 -19.89 13.06
C ARG A 319 -12.56 -19.92 14.55
N GLY A 320 -11.53 -19.23 15.07
CA GLY A 320 -11.23 -19.14 16.51
C GLY A 320 -12.38 -18.46 17.28
N LEU A 321 -12.85 -17.33 16.80
CA LEU A 321 -13.96 -16.58 17.40
C LEU A 321 -15.28 -17.37 17.41
N MET A 322 -15.57 -18.09 16.33
CA MET A 322 -16.80 -18.90 16.22
C MET A 322 -16.77 -20.17 17.08
N ARG A 323 -15.58 -20.70 17.39
CA ARG A 323 -15.37 -21.85 18.29
C ARG A 323 -15.29 -21.46 19.77
N ALA A 324 -15.11 -20.16 20.07
CA ALA A 324 -15.08 -19.70 21.45
C ALA A 324 -16.34 -20.14 22.19
N SER A 325 -16.18 -20.55 23.43
CA SER A 325 -17.29 -20.93 24.32
C SER A 325 -18.26 -19.76 24.53
N TRP A 326 -17.77 -18.55 24.35
CA TRP A 326 -18.55 -17.33 24.43
C TRP A 326 -19.11 -16.92 23.06
N ARG A 327 -20.38 -17.22 22.84
CA ARG A 327 -21.09 -17.00 21.56
C ARG A 327 -21.03 -15.57 20.99
N PRO A 328 -21.02 -14.47 21.80
CA PRO A 328 -20.95 -13.10 21.25
C PRO A 328 -19.54 -12.67 20.81
N ALA A 329 -18.48 -13.46 21.05
CA ALA A 329 -17.09 -13.08 20.79
C ALA A 329 -16.86 -12.58 19.35
N TRP A 330 -17.40 -13.26 18.35
CA TRP A 330 -17.27 -12.82 16.95
C TRP A 330 -17.98 -11.49 16.72
N GLY A 331 -19.23 -11.34 17.17
CA GLY A 331 -20.00 -10.10 17.00
C GLY A 331 -19.34 -8.91 17.68
N MET A 332 -18.75 -9.10 18.86
CA MET A 332 -18.04 -8.05 19.58
C MET A 332 -16.73 -7.65 18.90
N ALA A 333 -15.95 -8.64 18.43
CA ALA A 333 -14.71 -8.36 17.70
C ALA A 333 -14.98 -7.57 16.42
N VAL A 334 -15.99 -7.97 15.64
CA VAL A 334 -16.43 -7.26 14.43
C VAL A 334 -16.99 -5.89 14.78
N GLY A 335 -17.87 -5.78 15.79
CA GLY A 335 -18.47 -4.52 16.23
C GLY A 335 -17.41 -3.50 16.66
N LEU A 336 -16.40 -3.93 17.43
CA LEU A 336 -15.28 -3.08 17.79
C LEU A 336 -14.49 -2.60 16.56
N ASN A 337 -14.22 -3.48 15.62
CA ASN A 337 -13.51 -3.11 14.40
C ASN A 337 -14.34 -2.15 13.52
N VAL A 338 -15.66 -2.32 13.45
CA VAL A 338 -16.55 -1.36 12.77
C VAL A 338 -16.47 0.01 13.45
N LEU A 339 -16.53 0.07 14.78
CA LEU A 339 -16.38 1.33 15.53
C LEU A 339 -15.02 2.00 15.26
N LEU A 340 -13.93 1.21 15.24
CA LEU A 340 -12.60 1.73 14.88
C LEU A 340 -12.56 2.23 13.44
N GLY A 341 -13.17 1.52 12.49
CA GLY A 341 -13.28 1.96 11.09
C GLY A 341 -14.08 3.25 10.94
N LEU A 342 -15.19 3.39 11.68
CA LEU A 342 -15.98 4.63 11.71
C LEU A 342 -15.21 5.78 12.37
N ALA A 343 -14.43 5.51 13.42
CA ALA A 343 -13.55 6.49 14.03
C ALA A 343 -12.45 6.97 13.06
N ILE A 344 -11.86 6.07 12.27
CA ILE A 344 -10.91 6.43 11.21
C ILE A 344 -11.60 7.32 10.16
N ALA A 345 -12.78 6.94 9.68
CA ALA A 345 -13.54 7.72 8.71
C ALA A 345 -13.91 9.11 9.26
N GLY A 346 -14.39 9.17 10.52
CA GLY A 346 -14.66 10.42 11.21
C GLY A 346 -13.42 11.29 11.38
N ALA A 347 -12.28 10.70 11.73
CA ALA A 347 -11.02 11.43 11.82
C ALA A 347 -10.59 12.04 10.49
N VAL A 348 -10.75 11.33 9.38
CA VAL A 348 -10.46 11.85 8.03
C VAL A 348 -11.37 13.03 7.70
N LEU A 349 -12.68 12.90 7.93
CA LEU A 349 -13.66 13.92 7.56
C LEU A 349 -13.65 15.14 8.49
N CYS A 350 -13.50 14.92 9.82
CA CYS A 350 -13.61 16.00 10.80
C CYS A 350 -12.27 16.66 11.13
N TRP A 351 -11.14 15.94 10.97
CA TRP A 351 -9.80 16.44 11.31
C TRP A 351 -8.90 16.58 10.10
N GLY A 352 -9.42 16.33 8.91
CA GLY A 352 -8.68 16.50 7.66
C GLY A 352 -8.09 17.91 7.54
N GLU A 353 -8.85 18.94 7.93
CA GLU A 353 -8.44 20.36 7.89
C GLU A 353 -7.89 20.88 9.22
N GLU A 354 -8.39 20.38 10.36
CA GLU A 354 -8.02 20.87 11.69
C GLU A 354 -6.78 20.15 12.26
N THR A 355 -5.71 20.88 12.49
CA THR A 355 -4.40 20.31 12.74
C THR A 355 -3.81 20.62 14.10
N ASP A 356 -4.31 21.63 14.83
CA ASP A 356 -3.73 22.06 16.10
C ASP A 356 -4.17 21.22 17.30
N ARG A 357 -5.10 20.26 17.12
CA ARG A 357 -5.58 19.37 18.18
C ARG A 357 -4.54 18.37 18.66
N PHE A 358 -3.53 18.06 17.81
CA PHE A 358 -2.48 17.10 18.16
C PHE A 358 -1.09 17.74 18.08
N PRO A 359 -0.14 17.36 18.95
CA PRO A 359 1.27 17.67 18.71
C PRO A 359 1.68 17.13 17.35
N LEU A 360 2.45 17.89 16.56
CA LEU A 360 2.86 17.50 15.20
C LEU A 360 3.51 16.10 15.13
N ARG A 361 4.17 15.67 16.19
CA ARG A 361 4.78 14.32 16.27
C ARG A 361 3.73 13.22 16.35
N ALA A 362 2.57 13.51 16.96
CA ALA A 362 1.48 12.56 17.19
C ALA A 362 0.35 12.65 16.15
N ASP A 363 0.39 13.63 15.24
CA ASP A 363 -0.61 13.78 14.18
C ASP A 363 -0.40 12.74 13.07
N PRO A 364 -1.30 11.74 12.91
CA PRO A 364 -1.17 10.71 11.90
C PRO A 364 -1.41 11.22 10.47
N LEU A 365 -2.09 12.36 10.32
CA LEU A 365 -2.49 12.91 9.02
C LEU A 365 -1.57 14.04 8.51
N LYS A 366 -0.55 14.42 9.27
CA LYS A 366 0.37 15.54 8.95
C LYS A 366 1.04 15.47 7.57
N ARG A 367 1.17 14.26 7.02
CA ARG A 367 1.81 14.03 5.70
C ARG A 367 0.82 14.14 4.54
N LEU A 368 -0.47 14.30 4.84
CA LEU A 368 -1.59 14.33 3.91
C LEU A 368 -2.19 15.74 3.82
N ARG A 369 -1.44 16.80 4.18
CA ARG A 369 -1.96 18.16 4.24
C ARG A 369 -1.00 19.21 3.69
N GLY A 370 -1.58 20.27 3.14
CA GLY A 370 -0.90 21.49 2.71
C GLY A 370 -0.17 21.38 1.38
N TRP A 371 -0.27 20.24 0.70
CA TRP A 371 0.36 20.07 -0.62
C TRP A 371 -0.42 20.77 -1.72
N GLU A 372 -1.76 20.74 -1.67
CA GLU A 372 -2.63 21.47 -2.59
C GLU A 372 -2.41 22.99 -2.48
N THR A 373 -2.38 23.50 -1.25
CA THR A 373 -2.10 24.92 -0.99
C THR A 373 -0.74 25.33 -1.55
N LEU A 374 0.31 24.56 -1.25
CA LEU A 374 1.65 24.81 -1.77
C LEU A 374 1.67 24.77 -3.31
N GLY A 375 1.01 23.79 -3.92
CA GLY A 375 0.92 23.65 -5.37
C GLY A 375 0.19 24.82 -6.04
N ALA A 376 -0.89 25.31 -5.42
CA ALA A 376 -1.63 26.48 -5.89
C ALA A 376 -0.78 27.75 -5.86
N GLU A 377 -0.05 28.00 -4.75
CA GLU A 377 0.86 29.12 -4.62
C GLU A 377 2.00 29.05 -5.65
N VAL A 378 2.63 27.87 -5.81
CA VAL A 378 3.68 27.67 -6.83
C VAL A 378 3.14 27.90 -8.23
N SER A 379 1.89 27.51 -8.51
CA SER A 379 1.23 27.78 -9.80
C SER A 379 1.04 29.26 -10.06
N GLN A 380 0.66 30.06 -9.05
CA GLN A 380 0.56 31.50 -9.16
C GLN A 380 1.92 32.15 -9.43
N TRP A 381 2.98 31.74 -8.78
CA TRP A 381 4.33 32.18 -9.02
C TRP A 381 4.78 31.85 -10.45
N ARG A 382 4.49 30.67 -10.97
CA ARG A 382 4.80 30.26 -12.35
C ARG A 382 4.07 31.12 -13.39
N GLN A 383 2.83 31.53 -13.11
CA GLN A 383 2.05 32.43 -14.00
C GLN A 383 2.60 33.84 -14.00
N ARG A 384 2.98 34.36 -12.82
CA ARG A 384 3.51 35.70 -12.65
C ARG A 384 4.93 35.85 -13.18
N TYR A 385 5.73 34.82 -12.99
CA TYR A 385 7.12 34.77 -13.43
C TYR A 385 7.30 33.48 -14.26
N PRO A 386 7.05 33.59 -15.59
CA PRO A 386 7.06 32.40 -16.43
C PRO A 386 8.34 31.57 -16.25
N ALA A 387 8.16 30.32 -15.86
CA ALA A 387 9.21 29.35 -15.67
C ALA A 387 8.78 28.01 -16.26
N ASP A 388 9.66 27.40 -17.05
CA ASP A 388 9.36 26.16 -17.75
C ASP A 388 9.37 24.98 -16.82
N CYS A 389 10.27 24.99 -15.80
CA CYS A 389 10.45 23.88 -14.87
C CYS A 389 10.43 24.36 -13.42
N VAL A 390 10.03 23.45 -12.54
CA VAL A 390 10.09 23.60 -11.07
C VAL A 390 11.28 22.82 -10.54
N LEU A 391 12.18 23.50 -9.84
CA LEU A 391 13.34 22.89 -9.18
C LEU A 391 13.06 22.74 -7.68
N VAL A 392 13.26 21.54 -7.15
CA VAL A 392 12.99 21.22 -5.73
C VAL A 392 14.16 20.48 -5.08
N THR A 393 14.12 20.31 -3.75
CA THR A 393 15.24 19.71 -3.00
C THR A 393 15.05 18.26 -2.60
N ASP A 394 13.83 17.76 -2.60
CA ASP A 394 13.51 16.44 -2.06
C ASP A 394 12.35 15.76 -2.81
N ARG A 395 12.27 14.43 -2.66
CA ARG A 395 11.27 13.59 -3.32
C ARG A 395 9.83 13.95 -2.95
N ALA A 396 9.60 14.35 -1.70
CA ALA A 396 8.24 14.63 -1.24
C ALA A 396 7.69 15.87 -1.94
N THR A 397 8.49 16.95 -1.96
CA THR A 397 8.16 18.18 -2.67
C THR A 397 8.07 17.94 -4.18
N ALA A 398 8.97 17.11 -4.76
CA ALA A 398 8.92 16.77 -6.18
C ALA A 398 7.62 16.07 -6.57
N SER A 399 7.24 15.04 -5.82
CA SER A 399 6.01 14.28 -6.07
C SER A 399 4.76 15.13 -5.94
N ALA A 400 4.70 15.94 -4.88
CA ALA A 400 3.57 16.84 -4.64
C ALA A 400 3.47 17.93 -5.72
N MET A 401 4.57 18.56 -6.10
CA MET A 401 4.56 19.60 -7.13
C MET A 401 4.21 19.03 -8.51
N ALA A 402 4.65 17.82 -8.83
CA ALA A 402 4.26 17.17 -10.08
C ALA A 402 2.73 17.00 -10.20
N TYR A 403 2.05 16.75 -9.07
CA TYR A 403 0.59 16.59 -9.04
C TYR A 403 -0.16 17.92 -8.82
N TYR A 404 0.24 18.75 -7.84
CA TYR A 404 -0.54 19.91 -7.42
C TYR A 404 -0.20 21.20 -8.15
N ALA A 405 1.01 21.36 -8.72
CA ALA A 405 1.34 22.53 -9.53
C ALA A 405 0.81 22.40 -10.97
N LEU A 406 0.30 23.51 -11.51
CA LEU A 406 -0.28 23.54 -12.86
C LEU A 406 0.73 24.01 -13.92
N PRO A 407 0.61 23.51 -15.19
CA PRO A 407 -0.27 22.42 -15.66
C PRO A 407 0.20 21.04 -15.15
N ARG A 408 -0.70 20.07 -15.06
CA ARG A 408 -0.41 18.69 -14.60
C ARG A 408 -0.04 17.76 -15.77
N PRO A 409 0.99 16.89 -15.64
CA PRO A 409 2.02 16.93 -14.58
C PRO A 409 2.93 18.15 -14.76
N ALA A 410 3.24 18.84 -13.66
CA ALA A 410 4.22 19.91 -13.73
C ALA A 410 5.62 19.32 -14.02
N PRO A 411 6.41 19.98 -14.90
CA PRO A 411 7.79 19.56 -15.15
C PRO A 411 8.67 19.88 -13.95
N VAL A 412 8.88 18.88 -13.10
CA VAL A 412 9.64 18.99 -11.85
C VAL A 412 10.96 18.26 -11.99
N VAL A 413 12.04 18.95 -11.59
CA VAL A 413 13.39 18.38 -11.46
C VAL A 413 13.83 18.50 -10.02
N LYS A 414 14.47 17.46 -9.51
CA LYS A 414 15.04 17.48 -8.16
C LYS A 414 16.51 17.86 -8.20
N TRP A 415 16.93 18.71 -7.29
CA TRP A 415 18.35 19.01 -7.06
C TRP A 415 19.07 17.75 -6.61
N HIS A 416 19.97 17.24 -7.44
CA HIS A 416 20.74 16.03 -7.18
C HIS A 416 22.18 16.22 -7.67
N PRO A 417 23.11 16.70 -6.83
CA PRO A 417 24.53 16.70 -7.16
C PRO A 417 25.04 15.27 -7.47
N PRO A 418 26.07 15.12 -8.32
CA PRO A 418 26.57 13.82 -8.70
C PRO A 418 26.79 12.89 -7.50
N GLY A 419 26.19 11.71 -7.52
CA GLY A 419 26.17 10.77 -6.41
C GLY A 419 25.28 9.57 -6.67
N PRO A 420 25.02 8.73 -5.64
CA PRO A 420 24.14 7.58 -5.79
C PRO A 420 22.69 8.01 -6.06
N ILE A 421 22.01 7.30 -6.92
CA ILE A 421 20.58 7.47 -7.20
C ILE A 421 19.79 7.07 -5.95
N ARG A 422 18.97 7.99 -5.40
CA ARG A 422 18.24 7.81 -4.13
C ARG A 422 16.74 7.71 -4.28
N ASP A 423 16.21 8.16 -5.42
CA ASP A 423 14.79 8.10 -5.73
C ASP A 423 14.51 8.16 -7.23
N HIS A 424 13.24 8.12 -7.60
CA HIS A 424 12.81 8.10 -9.00
C HIS A 424 13.21 9.37 -9.76
N PHE A 425 13.23 10.53 -9.13
CA PHE A 425 13.59 11.78 -9.79
C PHE A 425 15.09 11.81 -10.14
N ASP A 426 15.94 11.26 -9.28
CA ASP A 426 17.37 11.08 -9.58
C ASP A 426 17.61 10.12 -10.75
N LEU A 427 16.73 9.11 -10.90
CA LEU A 427 16.84 8.12 -11.97
C LEU A 427 16.41 8.68 -13.33
N THR A 428 15.49 9.65 -13.35
CA THR A 428 14.78 10.05 -14.57
C THR A 428 15.18 11.41 -15.13
N ALA A 429 15.79 12.27 -14.33
CA ALA A 429 16.18 13.62 -14.76
C ALA A 429 17.39 14.15 -13.99
N ASP A 430 18.49 14.42 -14.70
CA ASP A 430 19.59 15.24 -14.19
C ASP A 430 19.33 16.71 -14.57
N LEU A 431 19.52 17.62 -13.61
CA LEU A 431 19.38 19.05 -13.84
C LEU A 431 20.31 19.56 -14.95
N ALA A 432 21.49 18.96 -15.10
CA ALA A 432 22.45 19.32 -16.12
C ALA A 432 21.99 18.97 -17.56
N ASP A 433 21.14 17.96 -17.70
CA ASP A 433 20.68 17.44 -18.99
C ASP A 433 19.31 18.03 -19.40
N VAL A 434 18.63 18.71 -18.49
CA VAL A 434 17.28 19.25 -18.74
C VAL A 434 17.37 20.68 -19.27
N ALA A 435 16.96 20.86 -20.51
CA ALA A 435 16.88 22.18 -21.14
C ALA A 435 15.65 22.96 -20.65
N CYS A 436 15.83 23.77 -19.62
CA CYS A 436 14.80 24.70 -19.14
C CYS A 436 15.38 26.15 -19.16
N PRO A 437 14.86 27.01 -20.01
CA PRO A 437 15.31 28.41 -20.08
C PRO A 437 15.13 29.19 -18.78
N ALA A 438 14.08 28.86 -18.02
CA ALA A 438 13.81 29.50 -16.73
C ALA A 438 13.30 28.45 -15.72
N TRP A 439 13.80 28.55 -14.50
CA TRP A 439 13.46 27.67 -13.39
C TRP A 439 12.75 28.43 -12.28
N LEU A 440 11.74 27.81 -11.67
CA LEU A 440 11.21 28.25 -10.40
C LEU A 440 11.74 27.31 -9.30
N LEU A 441 12.66 27.80 -8.49
CA LEU A 441 13.15 27.06 -7.33
C LEU A 441 12.15 27.15 -6.19
N VAL A 442 11.79 26.00 -5.63
CA VAL A 442 10.98 25.84 -4.41
C VAL A 442 11.81 25.05 -3.41
N ALA A 443 12.46 25.71 -2.49
CA ALA A 443 13.41 25.09 -1.57
C ALA A 443 13.30 25.64 -0.14
N PRO A 444 13.65 24.86 0.89
CA PRO A 444 13.81 25.38 2.23
C PRO A 444 14.76 26.59 2.25
N PRO A 445 14.45 27.66 3.03
CA PRO A 445 15.21 28.92 2.99
C PRO A 445 16.71 28.75 3.25
N ASP A 446 17.07 27.81 4.12
CA ASP A 446 18.46 27.47 4.46
C ASP A 446 19.27 26.91 3.28
N ARG A 447 18.61 26.28 2.30
CA ARG A 447 19.24 25.67 1.12
C ARG A 447 19.12 26.56 -0.14
N ALA A 448 18.05 27.33 -0.25
CA ALA A 448 17.68 28.06 -1.45
C ALA A 448 18.78 29.00 -1.96
N THR A 449 19.40 29.80 -1.06
CA THR A 449 20.46 30.74 -1.44
C THR A 449 21.69 30.03 -1.98
N GLY A 450 22.08 28.90 -1.37
CA GLY A 450 23.23 28.11 -1.85
C GLY A 450 23.00 27.50 -3.23
N MET A 451 21.77 27.09 -3.51
CA MET A 451 21.36 26.58 -4.83
C MET A 451 21.30 27.70 -5.86
N ALA A 452 20.69 28.84 -5.52
CA ALA A 452 20.54 29.97 -6.43
C ALA A 452 21.88 30.51 -6.96
N ARG A 453 22.96 30.43 -6.14
CA ARG A 453 24.32 30.82 -6.56
C ARG A 453 24.93 29.92 -7.64
N ARG A 454 24.29 28.82 -7.99
CA ARG A 454 24.70 27.89 -9.04
C ARG A 454 24.06 28.14 -10.39
N PHE A 455 23.42 29.29 -10.52
CA PHE A 455 22.80 29.74 -11.74
C PHE A 455 23.40 31.12 -12.11
N THR A 456 23.54 31.39 -13.42
CA THR A 456 24.11 32.66 -13.90
C THR A 456 23.19 33.84 -13.57
N GLY A 457 21.87 33.62 -13.56
CA GLY A 457 20.87 34.60 -13.14
C GLY A 457 20.02 34.04 -12.00
N SER A 458 19.87 34.80 -10.92
CA SER A 458 19.00 34.43 -9.81
C SER A 458 18.30 35.66 -9.23
N GLU A 459 16.98 35.57 -9.09
CA GLU A 459 16.12 36.60 -8.51
C GLU A 459 15.31 36.00 -7.37
N ALA A 460 15.43 36.54 -6.17
CA ALA A 460 14.62 36.14 -5.03
C ALA A 460 13.23 36.75 -5.17
N LEU A 461 12.19 35.94 -5.28
CA LEU A 461 10.82 36.38 -5.49
C LEU A 461 10.03 36.53 -4.19
N GLY A 462 10.28 35.63 -3.20
CA GLY A 462 9.56 35.65 -1.95
C GLY A 462 9.59 34.28 -1.23
N THR A 463 8.59 34.04 -0.40
CA THR A 463 8.40 32.79 0.32
C THR A 463 6.96 32.31 0.18
N VAL A 464 6.77 31.00 0.20
CA VAL A 464 5.46 30.35 0.24
C VAL A 464 5.40 29.43 1.44
N GLY A 465 4.19 29.18 1.96
CA GLY A 465 3.94 28.35 3.09
C GLY A 465 3.21 27.06 2.73
N GLN A 466 3.63 25.96 3.31
CA GLN A 466 2.85 24.71 3.36
C GLN A 466 2.20 24.64 4.73
N PRO A 467 0.89 24.85 4.85
CA PRO A 467 0.20 24.73 6.13
C PRO A 467 0.32 23.30 6.67
N GLN A 468 0.71 23.19 7.92
CA GLN A 468 0.72 21.91 8.65
C GLN A 468 -0.23 21.94 9.83
N GLY A 469 -1.07 23.00 9.92
CA GLY A 469 -2.01 23.32 10.95
C GLY A 469 -2.24 24.82 10.99
N ASP A 470 -3.20 25.26 11.82
CA ASP A 470 -3.58 26.68 11.95
C ASP A 470 -2.41 27.57 12.39
N ARG A 471 -1.46 27.01 13.12
CA ARG A 471 -0.30 27.73 13.70
C ARG A 471 1.05 27.24 13.19
N ARG A 472 1.10 26.29 12.24
CA ARG A 472 2.35 25.67 11.79
C ARG A 472 2.43 25.65 10.30
N GLU A 473 3.55 26.14 9.81
CA GLU A 473 3.83 26.25 8.40
C GLU A 473 5.24 25.78 8.12
N ARG A 474 5.41 25.00 7.07
CA ARG A 474 6.71 24.74 6.48
C ARG A 474 6.95 25.77 5.41
N ARG A 475 8.01 26.55 5.51
CA ARG A 475 8.32 27.64 4.57
C ARG A 475 9.28 27.18 3.49
N TYR A 476 9.01 27.68 2.28
CA TYR A 476 9.89 27.54 1.12
C TYR A 476 10.21 28.91 0.56
N ALA A 477 11.48 29.13 0.22
CA ALA A 477 11.91 30.30 -0.53
C ALA A 477 11.70 30.03 -2.02
N ILE A 478 11.25 31.06 -2.74
CA ILE A 478 11.00 31.06 -4.18
C ILE A 478 12.02 31.93 -4.88
N TYR A 479 12.73 31.34 -5.85
CA TYR A 479 13.65 32.08 -6.73
C TYR A 479 13.29 31.79 -8.18
N ARG A 480 13.46 32.81 -9.03
CA ARG A 480 13.56 32.64 -10.48
C ARG A 480 15.02 32.45 -10.82
N LEU A 481 15.35 31.43 -11.59
CA LEU A 481 16.72 31.09 -11.93
C LEU A 481 16.86 30.93 -13.44
N HIS A 482 18.03 31.28 -13.96
CA HIS A 482 18.38 31.16 -15.38
C HIS A 482 19.75 30.53 -15.53
N GLU A 483 19.88 29.64 -16.50
CA GLU A 483 21.11 28.98 -16.90
C GLU A 483 21.88 28.31 -15.73
N PHE A 484 21.77 27.03 -15.62
CA PHE A 484 22.47 26.26 -14.62
C PHE A 484 24.00 26.23 -14.90
N ALA A 485 24.79 26.74 -14.00
CA ALA A 485 26.26 26.86 -14.12
C ALA A 485 27.03 25.63 -13.59
N GLY A 486 26.33 24.60 -13.12
CA GLY A 486 26.92 23.36 -12.62
C GLY A 486 26.85 23.17 -11.12
N TYR A 487 26.95 21.91 -10.70
CA TYR A 487 26.97 21.54 -9.29
C TYR A 487 28.25 21.97 -8.60
N PRO A 488 28.26 22.06 -7.24
CA PRO A 488 29.48 22.30 -6.50
C PRO A 488 30.50 21.19 -6.81
N THR A 489 31.71 21.56 -7.21
CA THR A 489 32.82 20.61 -7.24
C THR A 489 33.05 20.10 -5.83
N ARG A 490 33.01 18.78 -5.61
CA ARG A 490 33.48 18.22 -4.34
C ARG A 490 34.96 18.63 -4.18
N SER A 491 35.28 19.42 -3.17
CA SER A 491 36.66 19.46 -2.72
C SER A 491 37.11 18.04 -2.42
N PRO A 492 38.22 17.54 -2.94
CA PRO A 492 38.70 16.26 -2.50
C PRO A 492 38.83 16.33 -0.97
N SER A 493 38.19 15.38 -0.28
CA SER A 493 38.36 15.23 1.16
C SER A 493 39.86 15.07 1.43
N PRO A 494 40.45 15.78 2.40
CA PRO A 494 41.84 15.62 2.76
C PRO A 494 42.13 14.21 3.28
#